data_719c35797a977790bd98b2b0f4a7d1c4
#
_entry.id   719c35797a977790bd98b2b0f4a7d1c4
#
_cell.length_a   1.000
_cell.length_b   1.000
_cell.length_c   1.000
_cell.angle_alpha   90.00
_cell.angle_beta   90.00
_cell.angle_gamma   90.00
#
_symmetry.space_group_name_H-M   'P 1'
#
loop_
_entity.id
_entity.type
_entity.pdbx_description
1 polymer ?
#
loop_
_entity_poly.entity_id
_entity_poly.type
_entity_poly.pdbx_seq_one_letter_code
_entity_poly.pdbx_strand_id
1 'polypeptide(L)'
;MRFFDNDVVRAQAAELVETNEDLQDLILGGGLKTPEGNVEFMSKVHRMIELQEQLYFRASYSDDPDAKEFVEAFQKSFPLVAVQGETDVTQAFRRMKEELKRMIELSDS
;
A
#
# COMPACT_ATOMS: atom_id res chain seq x y z
N MET A 1 23.23 -4.35 10.24
CA MET A 1 22.03 -5.15 9.98
C MET A 1 21.37 -4.66 8.70
N ARG A 2 21.06 -5.57 7.81
CA ARG A 2 20.39 -5.20 6.56
C ARG A 2 18.94 -4.82 6.83
N PHE A 3 18.41 -3.93 6.00
CA PHE A 3 17.05 -3.41 6.14
C PHE A 3 16.02 -4.54 6.23
N PHE A 4 16.09 -5.52 5.31
CA PHE A 4 15.14 -6.63 5.27
C PHE A 4 15.39 -7.70 6.34
N ASP A 5 16.46 -7.58 7.14
CA ASP A 5 16.71 -8.46 8.28
C ASP A 5 16.03 -7.96 9.56
N ASN A 6 15.49 -6.75 9.54
CA ASN A 6 14.74 -6.18 10.67
C ASN A 6 13.41 -6.93 10.83
N ASP A 7 13.10 -7.36 12.05
CA ASP A 7 11.90 -8.15 12.33
C ASP A 7 10.61 -7.40 11.99
N VAL A 8 10.57 -6.10 12.28
CA VAL A 8 9.39 -5.26 11.99
C VAL A 8 9.20 -5.14 10.48
N VAL A 9 10.28 -4.90 9.73
CA VAL A 9 10.23 -4.81 8.27
C VAL A 9 9.77 -6.13 7.66
N ARG A 10 10.30 -7.25 8.15
CA ARG A 10 9.91 -8.58 7.66
C ARG A 10 8.44 -8.87 7.92
N ALA A 11 7.95 -8.51 9.11
CA ALA A 11 6.54 -8.69 9.46
C ALA A 11 5.64 -7.85 8.56
N GLN A 12 6.01 -6.61 8.30
CA GLN A 12 5.24 -5.72 7.42
C GLN A 12 5.25 -6.21 5.96
N ALA A 13 6.39 -6.69 5.49
CA ALA A 13 6.51 -7.24 4.14
C ALA A 13 5.64 -8.50 4.00
N ALA A 14 5.66 -9.37 5.01
CA ALA A 14 4.84 -10.59 5.01
C ALA A 14 3.35 -10.25 5.01
N GLU A 15 2.93 -9.28 5.81
CA GLU A 15 1.54 -8.82 5.84
C GLU A 15 1.13 -8.22 4.49
N LEU A 16 2.03 -7.50 3.84
CA LEU A 16 1.78 -6.92 2.51
C LEU A 16 1.51 -8.02 1.48
N VAL A 17 2.33 -9.06 1.48
CA VAL A 17 2.14 -10.20 0.57
C VAL A 17 0.82 -10.90 0.86
N GLU A 18 0.51 -11.16 2.12
CA GLU A 18 -0.74 -11.80 2.54
C GLU A 18 -1.95 -10.97 2.12
N THR A 19 -1.90 -9.66 2.34
CA THR A 19 -2.99 -8.75 1.96
C THR A 19 -3.19 -8.76 0.45
N ASN A 20 -2.10 -8.78 -0.32
CA ASN A 20 -2.19 -8.85 -1.78
C ASN A 20 -2.84 -10.16 -2.24
N GLU A 21 -2.51 -11.28 -1.61
CA GLU A 21 -3.13 -12.56 -1.90
C GLU A 21 -4.62 -12.54 -1.59
N ASP A 22 -5.00 -11.95 -0.45
CA ASP A 22 -6.41 -11.80 -0.09
C ASP A 22 -7.18 -10.95 -1.11
N LEU A 23 -6.56 -9.89 -1.62
CA LEU A 23 -7.17 -9.07 -2.67
C LEU A 23 -7.39 -9.86 -3.95
N GLN A 24 -6.41 -10.67 -4.35
CA GLN A 24 -6.54 -11.51 -5.53
C GLN A 24 -7.66 -12.55 -5.35
N ASP A 25 -7.76 -13.14 -4.18
CA ASP A 25 -8.82 -14.10 -3.87
C ASP A 25 -10.21 -13.46 -3.95
N LEU A 26 -10.34 -12.22 -3.47
CA LEU A 26 -11.60 -11.49 -3.57
C LEU A 26 -11.98 -11.24 -5.04
N ILE A 27 -11.02 -10.86 -5.86
CA ILE A 27 -11.27 -10.62 -7.29
C ILE A 27 -11.67 -11.92 -7.98
N LEU A 28 -10.91 -12.99 -7.78
CA LEU A 28 -11.14 -14.27 -8.45
C LEU A 28 -12.41 -14.97 -7.96
N GLY A 29 -12.74 -14.79 -6.68
CA GLY A 29 -13.92 -15.39 -6.08
C GLY A 29 -15.21 -14.62 -6.32
N GLY A 30 -15.16 -13.51 -7.06
CA GLY A 30 -16.35 -12.71 -7.35
C GLY A 30 -16.82 -11.85 -6.20
N GLY A 31 -15.96 -11.61 -5.19
CA GLY A 31 -16.30 -10.79 -4.03
C GLY A 31 -16.66 -9.36 -4.38
N LEU A 32 -16.17 -8.86 -5.51
CA LEU A 32 -16.48 -7.50 -5.97
C LEU A 32 -17.91 -7.34 -6.46
N LYS A 33 -18.65 -8.44 -6.62
CA LYS A 33 -20.05 -8.42 -7.06
C LYS A 33 -21.01 -8.10 -5.93
N THR A 34 -20.54 -8.12 -4.68
CA THR A 34 -21.38 -7.83 -3.51
C THR A 34 -20.94 -6.53 -2.86
N PRO A 35 -21.87 -5.77 -2.23
CA PRO A 35 -21.47 -4.56 -1.50
C PRO A 35 -20.49 -4.84 -0.36
N GLU A 36 -20.68 -5.93 0.38
CA GLU A 36 -19.80 -6.33 1.48
C GLU A 36 -18.39 -6.66 0.97
N GLY A 37 -18.31 -7.36 -0.16
CA GLY A 37 -17.04 -7.70 -0.78
C GLY A 37 -16.30 -6.46 -1.28
N ASN A 38 -17.02 -5.49 -1.80
CA ASN A 38 -16.41 -4.21 -2.22
C ASN A 38 -15.83 -3.45 -1.04
N VAL A 39 -16.53 -3.38 0.08
CA VAL A 39 -16.04 -2.72 1.29
C VAL A 39 -14.79 -3.45 1.81
N GLU A 40 -14.84 -4.77 1.84
CA GLU A 40 -13.69 -5.58 2.26
C GLU A 40 -12.48 -5.34 1.35
N PHE A 41 -12.69 -5.29 0.04
CA PHE A 41 -11.64 -5.03 -0.93
C PHE A 41 -11.00 -3.66 -0.67
N MET A 42 -11.82 -2.61 -0.55
CA MET A 42 -11.33 -1.26 -0.30
C MET A 42 -10.58 -1.14 1.03
N SER A 43 -11.06 -1.83 2.07
CA SER A 43 -10.40 -1.84 3.37
C SER A 43 -9.02 -2.50 3.29
N LYS A 44 -8.91 -3.59 2.55
CA LYS A 44 -7.64 -4.29 2.35
C LYS A 44 -6.67 -3.47 1.50
N VAL A 45 -7.17 -2.77 0.47
CA VAL A 45 -6.36 -1.85 -0.33
C VAL A 45 -5.82 -0.73 0.55
N HIS A 46 -6.67 -0.18 1.43
CA HIS A 46 -6.25 0.85 2.38
C HIS A 46 -5.12 0.33 3.28
N ARG A 47 -5.27 -0.89 3.82
CA ARG A 47 -4.24 -1.51 4.64
C ARG A 47 -2.94 -1.73 3.86
N MET A 48 -3.04 -2.16 2.61
CA MET A 48 -1.88 -2.35 1.75
C MET A 48 -1.13 -1.03 1.54
N ILE A 49 -1.86 0.06 1.33
CA ILE A 49 -1.27 1.39 1.17
C ILE A 49 -0.57 1.82 2.45
N GLU A 50 -1.17 1.59 3.62
CA GLU A 50 -0.55 1.89 4.91
C GLU A 50 0.77 1.14 5.09
N LEU A 51 0.79 -0.15 4.75
CA LEU A 51 1.99 -0.98 4.85
C LEU A 51 3.09 -0.48 3.92
N GLN A 52 2.73 -0.14 2.69
CA GLN A 52 3.68 0.41 1.72
C GLN A 52 4.24 1.74 2.20
N GLU A 53 3.38 2.60 2.75
CA GLU A 53 3.80 3.88 3.31
C GLU A 53 4.81 3.69 4.45
N GLN A 54 4.52 2.80 5.37
CA GLN A 54 5.40 2.52 6.51
C GLN A 54 6.74 1.96 6.06
N LEU A 55 6.73 1.01 5.11
CA LEU A 55 7.96 0.45 4.55
C LEU A 55 8.77 1.50 3.82
N TYR A 56 8.10 2.35 3.05
CA TYR A 56 8.74 3.43 2.33
C TYR A 56 9.47 4.39 3.28
N PHE A 57 8.79 4.80 4.36
CA PHE A 57 9.40 5.69 5.35
C PHE A 57 10.61 5.05 6.02
N ARG A 58 10.48 3.79 6.43
CA ARG A 58 11.60 3.08 7.06
C ARG A 58 12.78 2.98 6.12
N ALA A 59 12.51 2.66 4.85
CA ALA A 59 13.55 2.55 3.83
C ALA A 59 14.21 3.90 3.55
N SER A 60 13.44 4.98 3.56
CA SER A 60 13.95 6.33 3.30
C SER A 60 14.97 6.79 4.34
N TYR A 61 14.83 6.31 5.58
CA TYR A 61 15.73 6.68 6.66
C TYR A 61 16.87 5.69 6.84
N SER A 62 16.94 4.66 6.02
CA SER A 62 17.99 3.65 6.11
C SER A 62 19.14 3.96 5.16
N ASP A 63 20.37 3.68 5.60
CA ASP A 63 21.58 3.79 4.76
C ASP A 63 21.88 2.50 4.01
N ASP A 64 21.09 1.44 4.24
CA ASP A 64 21.28 0.14 3.60
C ASP A 64 21.03 0.26 2.10
N PRO A 65 21.92 -0.29 1.24
CA PRO A 65 21.71 -0.30 -0.21
C PRO A 65 20.40 -0.96 -0.64
N ASP A 66 19.98 -2.02 0.05
CA ASP A 66 18.72 -2.71 -0.26
C ASP A 66 17.53 -1.79 -0.02
N ALA A 67 17.56 -0.98 1.06
CA ALA A 67 16.51 -0.01 1.34
C ALA A 67 16.47 1.08 0.28
N LYS A 68 17.62 1.58 -0.14
CA LYS A 68 17.69 2.61 -1.19
C LYS A 68 17.13 2.09 -2.51
N GLU A 69 17.45 0.84 -2.84
CA GLU A 69 16.93 0.19 -4.04
C GLU A 69 15.41 0.05 -3.97
N PHE A 70 14.87 -0.30 -2.80
CA PHE A 70 13.43 -0.37 -2.56
C PHE A 70 12.77 0.98 -2.81
N VAL A 71 13.35 2.07 -2.27
CA VAL A 71 12.81 3.43 -2.46
C VAL A 71 12.79 3.81 -3.94
N GLU A 72 13.87 3.54 -4.66
CA GLU A 72 13.95 3.83 -6.10
C GLU A 72 12.90 3.06 -6.89
N ALA A 73 12.78 1.76 -6.62
CA ALA A 73 11.80 0.91 -7.28
C ALA A 73 10.39 1.40 -7.00
N PHE A 74 10.12 1.80 -5.76
CA PHE A 74 8.83 2.30 -5.36
C PHE A 74 8.48 3.60 -6.10
N GLN A 75 9.42 4.54 -6.18
CA GLN A 75 9.22 5.80 -6.88
C GLN A 75 8.93 5.58 -8.36
N LYS A 76 9.61 4.63 -8.98
CA LYS A 76 9.39 4.28 -10.39
C LYS A 76 8.03 3.62 -10.62
N SER A 77 7.52 2.89 -9.61
CA SER A 77 6.24 2.20 -9.69
C SER A 77 5.04 3.12 -9.52
N PHE A 78 5.28 4.38 -9.14
CA PHE A 78 4.21 5.34 -8.89
C PHE A 78 4.14 6.40 -9.98
N PRO A 79 3.79 6.01 -11.24
CA PRO A 79 3.64 6.99 -12.31
C PRO A 79 2.49 7.97 -12.04
N LEU A 80 1.52 7.59 -11.20
CA LEU A 80 0.42 8.47 -10.79
C LEU A 80 0.91 9.73 -10.08
N VAL A 81 2.02 9.63 -9.35
CA VAL A 81 2.63 10.78 -8.69
C VAL A 81 3.07 11.82 -9.71
N ALA A 82 3.70 11.37 -10.79
CA ALA A 82 4.16 12.25 -11.87
C ALA A 82 3.00 12.83 -12.68
N VAL A 83 1.98 12.02 -12.96
CA VAL A 83 0.83 12.43 -13.76
C VAL A 83 0.01 13.50 -13.06
N GLN A 84 -0.10 13.42 -11.73
CA GLN A 84 -0.86 14.38 -10.93
C GLN A 84 -0.02 15.56 -10.45
N GLY A 85 1.26 15.60 -10.84
CA GLY A 85 2.16 16.65 -10.41
C GLY A 85 2.59 16.51 -8.94
N GLU A 86 2.28 15.40 -8.33
CA GLU A 86 2.71 15.11 -6.96
C GLU A 86 4.17 14.68 -6.99
N THR A 87 5.03 15.47 -6.38
CA THR A 87 6.45 15.14 -6.24
C THR A 87 6.75 14.50 -4.90
N ASP A 88 5.79 14.57 -3.97
CA ASP A 88 5.93 14.06 -2.61
C ASP A 88 5.10 12.79 -2.46
N VAL A 89 5.80 11.66 -2.30
CA VAL A 89 5.18 10.35 -2.13
C VAL A 89 4.28 10.30 -0.88
N THR A 90 4.67 11.03 0.17
CA THR A 90 3.88 11.13 1.40
C THR A 90 2.49 11.68 1.14
N GLN A 91 2.40 12.75 0.35
CA GLN A 91 1.12 13.36 0.01
C GLN A 91 0.29 12.44 -0.89
N ALA A 92 0.95 11.72 -1.79
CA ALA A 92 0.27 10.75 -2.64
C ALA A 92 -0.37 9.63 -1.81
N PHE A 93 0.34 9.11 -0.82
CA PHE A 93 -0.21 8.10 0.09
C PHE A 93 -1.41 8.64 0.87
N ARG A 94 -1.28 9.85 1.41
CA ARG A 94 -2.36 10.48 2.17
C ARG A 94 -3.61 10.63 1.31
N ARG A 95 -3.44 11.13 0.09
CA ARG A 95 -4.55 11.32 -0.85
C ARG A 95 -5.24 10.01 -1.19
N MET A 96 -4.48 8.97 -1.48
CA MET A 96 -5.04 7.66 -1.77
C MET A 96 -5.83 7.09 -0.60
N LYS A 97 -5.32 7.23 0.62
CA LYS A 97 -6.01 6.77 1.83
C LYS A 97 -7.31 7.54 2.06
N GLU A 98 -7.29 8.85 1.87
CA GLU A 98 -8.49 9.69 2.03
C GLU A 98 -9.56 9.33 1.01
N GLU A 99 -9.18 9.10 -0.24
CA GLU A 99 -10.09 8.69 -1.30
C GLU A 99 -10.76 7.35 -0.98
N LEU A 100 -9.97 6.36 -0.55
CA LEU A 100 -10.50 5.05 -0.20
C LEU A 100 -11.42 5.13 1.01
N LYS A 101 -11.05 5.91 2.01
CA LYS A 101 -11.87 6.09 3.20
C LYS A 101 -13.22 6.70 2.85
N ARG A 102 -13.23 7.70 1.96
CA ARG A 102 -14.47 8.31 1.47
C ARG A 102 -15.34 7.29 0.72
N MET A 103 -14.72 6.47 -0.12
CA MET A 103 -15.43 5.43 -0.85
C MET A 103 -16.08 4.41 0.08
N ILE A 104 -15.36 4.02 1.15
CA ILE A 104 -15.87 3.10 2.15
C ILE A 104 -17.07 3.71 2.88
N GLU A 105 -16.97 4.96 3.27
CA GLU A 105 -18.08 5.68 3.95
C GLU A 105 -19.30 5.78 3.06
N LEU A 106 -19.12 6.07 1.77
CA LEU A 106 -20.21 6.14 0.82
C LEU A 106 -20.86 4.78 0.59
N SER A 107 -20.10 3.70 0.65
CA SER A 107 -20.61 2.35 0.46
C SER A 107 -21.43 1.86 1.66
N ASP A 108 -21.15 2.39 2.85
CA ASP A 108 -21.85 2.03 4.09
C ASP A 108 -23.15 2.81 4.29
N SER A 109 -23.36 3.85 3.52
CA SER A 109 -24.55 4.71 3.68
C SER A 109 -25.75 4.27 2.85
#